data_c9e4116b5a103d4210eb077f5045604d
#
_entry.id   c9e4116b5a103d4210eb077f5045604d
#
_cell.length_a   1.000
_cell.length_b   1.000
_cell.length_c   1.000
_cell.angle_alpha   90.00
_cell.angle_beta   90.00
_cell.angle_gamma   90.00
#
_symmetry.space_group_name_H-M   'P 1'
#
loop_
_entity.id
_entity.type
_entity.pdbx_description
1 polymer ?
#
loop_
_entity_poly.entity_id
_entity_poly.type
_entity_poly.pdbx_seq_one_letter_code
_entity_poly.pdbx_strand_id
1 'polypeptide(L)'
;MADITIAGVMRAGAYSPNHIGNDTAIFNLVAEQLRKRGCQVNVYSEEQFNKQEIEEPVVLAMCRERASIAKLQKLEDEGKLVINSGYGIENCTRERMTRILLGNGIPYPESLIVNTNENIKSQLKKAGFKSCWIKRGDFHAMHKEDVSYVRHPEEAQEVLQEYFYRGITRAVINVHLVGDLVKFYGVKDSQFFYWFYPFDEGHSKYGWEEVNGHSQGIDIDLKELKDICTRAAE
;
A
#
# COMPACT_ATOMS: atom_id res chain seq x y z
N MET A 1 30.99 -10.71 -15.85
CA MET A 1 30.14 -10.18 -14.75
C MET A 1 29.68 -11.40 -13.98
N ALA A 2 29.71 -11.38 -12.64
CA ALA A 2 29.17 -12.52 -11.89
C ALA A 2 27.67 -12.64 -12.18
N ASP A 3 27.21 -13.87 -12.46
CA ASP A 3 25.79 -14.13 -12.70
C ASP A 3 25.04 -13.90 -11.39
N ILE A 4 24.29 -12.80 -11.33
CA ILE A 4 23.47 -12.46 -10.15
C ILE A 4 22.24 -13.36 -10.17
N THR A 5 22.08 -14.16 -9.11
CA THR A 5 20.89 -14.98 -8.91
C THR A 5 19.91 -14.26 -7.99
N ILE A 6 18.65 -14.22 -8.39
CA ILE A 6 17.57 -13.49 -7.72
C ILE A 6 16.42 -14.46 -7.42
N ALA A 7 15.97 -14.49 -6.17
CA ALA A 7 14.71 -15.12 -5.80
C ALA A 7 13.56 -14.16 -6.07
N GLY A 8 12.70 -14.46 -7.01
CA GLY A 8 11.49 -13.69 -7.30
C GLY A 8 10.27 -14.30 -6.63
N VAL A 9 9.63 -13.59 -5.72
CA VAL A 9 8.47 -14.07 -4.94
C VAL A 9 7.19 -13.40 -5.40
N MET A 10 6.31 -14.17 -6.02
CA MET A 10 5.01 -13.71 -6.51
C MET A 10 4.02 -13.54 -5.36
N ARG A 11 3.09 -12.59 -5.50
CA ARG A 11 1.97 -12.41 -4.57
C ARG A 11 0.98 -13.56 -4.70
N ALA A 12 0.54 -14.12 -3.57
CA ALA A 12 -0.55 -15.07 -3.56
C ALA A 12 -1.89 -14.38 -3.91
N GLY A 13 -2.69 -15.03 -4.76
CA GLY A 13 -3.95 -14.49 -5.28
C GLY A 13 -4.96 -14.07 -4.20
N ALA A 14 -4.92 -14.72 -3.04
CA ALA A 14 -5.77 -14.37 -1.89
C ALA A 14 -5.55 -12.94 -1.38
N TYR A 15 -4.37 -12.35 -1.59
CA TYR A 15 -4.04 -10.99 -1.15
C TYR A 15 -4.29 -9.91 -2.21
N SER A 16 -4.71 -10.29 -3.40
CA SER A 16 -5.06 -9.36 -4.49
C SER A 16 -6.07 -10.00 -5.46
N PRO A 17 -7.24 -10.45 -4.98
CA PRO A 17 -8.15 -11.30 -5.75
C PRO A 17 -8.65 -10.62 -7.03
N ASN A 18 -8.77 -9.28 -7.03
CA ASN A 18 -9.26 -8.52 -8.18
C ASN A 18 -8.15 -8.06 -9.15
N HIS A 19 -6.89 -8.36 -8.87
CA HIS A 19 -5.73 -7.85 -9.62
C HIS A 19 -4.65 -8.91 -9.91
N ILE A 20 -4.99 -10.20 -9.85
CA ILE A 20 -4.04 -11.31 -10.05
C ILE A 20 -3.31 -11.16 -11.39
N GLY A 21 -4.04 -10.84 -12.47
CA GLY A 21 -3.46 -10.64 -13.80
C GLY A 21 -2.47 -9.48 -13.84
N ASN A 22 -2.80 -8.35 -13.22
CA ASN A 22 -1.93 -7.17 -13.17
C ASN A 22 -0.67 -7.44 -12.33
N ASP A 23 -0.82 -8.06 -11.17
CA ASP A 23 0.32 -8.42 -10.31
C ASP A 23 1.27 -9.39 -11.03
N THR A 24 0.72 -10.38 -11.72
CA THR A 24 1.49 -11.33 -12.54
C THR A 24 2.21 -10.63 -13.69
N ALA A 25 1.55 -9.71 -14.39
CA ALA A 25 2.14 -8.96 -15.48
C ALA A 25 3.30 -8.09 -15.01
N ILE A 26 3.12 -7.34 -13.90
CA ILE A 26 4.19 -6.52 -13.31
C ILE A 26 5.40 -7.39 -12.94
N PHE A 27 5.17 -8.49 -12.24
CA PHE A 27 6.23 -9.39 -11.81
C PHE A 27 7.00 -9.96 -13.02
N ASN A 28 6.28 -10.48 -14.01
CA ASN A 28 6.88 -11.10 -15.20
C ASN A 28 7.70 -10.10 -16.01
N LEU A 29 7.20 -8.87 -16.20
CA LEU A 29 7.92 -7.81 -16.90
C LEU A 29 9.24 -7.47 -16.19
N VAL A 30 9.23 -7.34 -14.87
CA VAL A 30 10.45 -7.08 -14.10
C VAL A 30 11.42 -8.25 -14.21
N ALA A 31 10.95 -9.48 -14.03
CA ALA A 31 11.78 -10.68 -14.15
C ALA A 31 12.41 -10.82 -15.55
N GLU A 32 11.64 -10.54 -16.61
CA GLU A 32 12.12 -10.52 -17.98
C GLU A 32 13.22 -9.48 -18.19
N GLN A 33 13.03 -8.26 -17.69
CA GLN A 33 14.02 -7.19 -17.79
C GLN A 33 15.32 -7.53 -17.04
N LEU A 34 15.23 -8.19 -15.91
CA LEU A 34 16.40 -8.65 -15.16
C LEU A 34 17.14 -9.76 -15.92
N ARG A 35 16.43 -10.72 -16.50
CA ARG A 35 17.01 -11.79 -17.33
C ARG A 35 17.72 -11.22 -18.57
N LYS A 36 17.12 -10.23 -19.25
CA LYS A 36 17.76 -9.51 -20.36
C LYS A 36 19.07 -8.81 -19.98
N ARG A 37 19.27 -8.51 -18.70
CA ARG A 37 20.49 -7.91 -18.14
C ARG A 37 21.48 -8.94 -17.61
N GLY A 38 21.22 -10.23 -17.83
CA GLY A 38 22.11 -11.32 -17.44
C GLY A 38 21.89 -11.83 -16.01
N CYS A 39 20.80 -11.48 -15.36
CA CYS A 39 20.45 -12.07 -14.06
C CYS A 39 19.72 -13.41 -14.25
N GLN A 40 19.99 -14.36 -13.37
CA GLN A 40 19.16 -15.54 -13.22
C GLN A 40 18.03 -15.23 -12.23
N VAL A 41 16.76 -15.44 -12.63
CA VAL A 41 15.61 -15.20 -11.74
C VAL A 41 14.87 -16.51 -11.52
N ASN A 42 14.96 -17.02 -10.28
CA ASN A 42 14.21 -18.18 -9.79
C ASN A 42 12.87 -17.69 -9.21
N VAL A 43 11.78 -18.28 -9.66
CA VAL A 43 10.42 -17.79 -9.31
C VAL A 43 9.80 -18.71 -8.28
N TYR A 44 9.28 -18.12 -7.22
CA TYR A 44 8.62 -18.79 -6.10
C TYR A 44 7.19 -18.25 -5.92
N SER A 45 6.24 -19.12 -5.64
CA SER A 45 5.00 -18.72 -4.98
C SER A 45 5.27 -18.36 -3.51
N GLU A 46 4.38 -17.62 -2.84
CA GLU A 46 4.52 -17.35 -1.39
C GLU A 46 4.60 -18.66 -0.58
N GLU A 47 3.85 -19.68 -0.97
CA GLU A 47 3.89 -21.00 -0.32
C GLU A 47 5.26 -21.68 -0.46
N GLN A 48 5.83 -21.70 -1.67
CA GLN A 48 7.16 -22.25 -1.92
C GLN A 48 8.22 -21.46 -1.16
N PHE A 49 8.17 -20.14 -1.23
CA PHE A 49 9.07 -19.24 -0.51
C PHE A 49 9.07 -19.52 1.00
N ASN A 50 7.91 -19.74 1.61
CA ASN A 50 7.81 -20.02 3.04
C ASN A 50 8.37 -21.38 3.43
N LYS A 51 8.31 -22.40 2.54
CA LYS A 51 8.74 -23.77 2.83
C LYS A 51 10.21 -24.04 2.51
N GLN A 52 10.80 -23.29 1.58
CA GLN A 52 12.15 -23.58 1.07
C GLN A 52 13.17 -22.62 1.70
N GLU A 53 14.40 -23.04 1.82
CA GLU A 53 15.52 -22.17 2.11
C GLU A 53 15.85 -21.33 0.87
N ILE A 54 16.17 -20.05 1.06
CA ILE A 54 16.48 -19.10 -0.03
C ILE A 54 17.98 -18.82 0.02
N GLU A 55 18.69 -19.36 -0.96
CA GLU A 55 20.14 -19.19 -1.05
C GLU A 55 20.53 -17.93 -1.83
N GLU A 56 19.65 -17.44 -2.72
CA GLU A 56 19.90 -16.28 -3.54
C GLU A 56 20.25 -15.05 -2.69
N PRO A 57 21.27 -14.25 -3.10
CA PRO A 57 21.69 -13.06 -2.36
C PRO A 57 20.70 -11.90 -2.51
N VAL A 58 19.84 -11.93 -3.50
CA VAL A 58 18.85 -10.90 -3.80
C VAL A 58 17.46 -11.51 -3.84
N VAL A 59 16.52 -10.88 -3.17
CA VAL A 59 15.09 -11.26 -3.17
C VAL A 59 14.26 -10.12 -3.73
N LEU A 60 13.52 -10.38 -4.81
CA LEU A 60 12.50 -9.48 -5.36
C LEU A 60 11.13 -9.97 -4.92
N ALA A 61 10.42 -9.21 -4.06
CA ALA A 61 9.22 -9.69 -3.42
C ALA A 61 7.98 -8.83 -3.71
N MET A 62 6.88 -9.49 -4.07
CA MET A 62 5.54 -8.89 -4.11
C MET A 62 4.61 -9.48 -3.04
N CYS A 63 5.10 -10.35 -2.17
CA CYS A 63 4.31 -11.07 -1.18
C CYS A 63 3.62 -10.15 -0.16
N ARG A 64 2.57 -10.69 0.46
CA ARG A 64 1.74 -10.01 1.48
C ARG A 64 1.41 -10.89 2.69
N GLU A 65 1.67 -12.19 2.60
CA GLU A 65 1.44 -13.10 3.70
C GLU A 65 2.34 -12.76 4.89
N ARG A 66 1.81 -12.80 6.10
CA ARG A 66 2.56 -12.44 7.32
C ARG A 66 3.82 -13.30 7.50
N ALA A 67 3.71 -14.60 7.21
CA ALA A 67 4.85 -15.51 7.27
C ALA A 67 5.93 -15.13 6.26
N SER A 68 5.53 -14.77 5.03
CA SER A 68 6.45 -14.32 3.98
C SER A 68 7.14 -13.01 4.37
N ILE A 69 6.40 -12.06 4.95
CA ILE A 69 6.97 -10.78 5.42
C ILE A 69 7.99 -11.02 6.54
N ALA A 70 7.67 -11.85 7.54
CA ALA A 70 8.61 -12.19 8.60
C ALA A 70 9.88 -12.87 8.06
N LYS A 71 9.73 -13.73 7.04
CA LYS A 71 10.88 -14.36 6.38
C LYS A 71 11.72 -13.35 5.60
N LEU A 72 11.11 -12.37 4.92
CA LEU A 72 11.85 -11.29 4.26
C LEU A 72 12.66 -10.48 5.26
N GLN A 73 12.07 -10.10 6.39
CA GLN A 73 12.78 -9.38 7.46
C GLN A 73 13.99 -10.18 7.98
N LYS A 74 13.81 -11.47 8.21
CA LYS A 74 14.92 -12.35 8.60
C LYS A 74 16.04 -12.37 7.56
N LEU A 75 15.72 -12.49 6.27
CA LEU A 75 16.71 -12.49 5.18
C LEU A 75 17.44 -11.13 5.07
N GLU A 76 16.75 -10.01 5.34
CA GLU A 76 17.36 -8.68 5.45
C GLU A 76 18.33 -8.61 6.62
N ASP A 77 17.95 -9.11 7.80
CA ASP A 77 18.79 -9.14 8.99
C ASP A 77 20.04 -10.04 8.79
N GLU A 78 19.95 -11.07 7.94
CA GLU A 78 21.05 -11.91 7.48
C GLU A 78 21.93 -11.23 6.41
N GLY A 79 21.59 -10.01 5.99
CA GLY A 79 22.38 -9.21 5.04
C GLY A 79 22.05 -9.44 3.56
N LYS A 80 20.95 -10.11 3.21
CA LYS A 80 20.48 -10.21 1.82
C LYS A 80 19.84 -8.92 1.36
N LEU A 81 19.95 -8.61 0.07
CA LEU A 81 19.23 -7.49 -0.53
C LEU A 81 17.78 -7.89 -0.82
N VAL A 82 16.83 -7.31 -0.11
CA VAL A 82 15.40 -7.55 -0.29
C VAL A 82 14.69 -6.34 -0.88
N ILE A 83 14.01 -6.51 -2.01
CA ILE A 83 13.25 -5.49 -2.75
C ILE A 83 11.84 -6.03 -3.01
N ASN A 84 10.78 -5.45 -2.48
CA ASN A 84 10.73 -4.40 -1.46
C ASN A 84 11.05 -4.99 -0.09
N SER A 85 11.62 -4.16 0.79
CA SER A 85 11.93 -4.52 2.17
C SER A 85 10.75 -5.14 2.92
N GLY A 86 10.97 -6.21 3.67
CA GLY A 86 9.95 -6.83 4.53
C GLY A 86 9.46 -5.86 5.60
N TYR A 87 10.35 -5.04 6.16
CA TYR A 87 10.01 -3.96 7.08
C TYR A 87 9.18 -2.86 6.40
N GLY A 88 9.56 -2.47 5.18
CA GLY A 88 8.81 -1.50 4.38
C GLY A 88 7.40 -2.00 4.03
N ILE A 89 7.26 -3.27 3.67
CA ILE A 89 5.94 -3.89 3.41
C ILE A 89 5.07 -3.87 4.67
N GLU A 90 5.62 -4.21 5.83
CA GLU A 90 4.90 -4.17 7.09
C GLU A 90 4.48 -2.75 7.46
N ASN A 91 5.36 -1.76 7.27
CA ASN A 91 5.08 -0.34 7.52
C ASN A 91 3.95 0.19 6.63
N CYS A 92 3.71 -0.41 5.46
CA CYS A 92 2.61 -0.05 4.58
C CYS A 92 1.23 -0.57 5.02
N THR A 93 1.09 -1.32 6.14
CA THR A 93 -0.23 -1.59 6.72
C THR A 93 -0.88 -0.28 7.15
N ARG A 94 -2.21 -0.15 6.95
CA ARG A 94 -2.86 1.17 7.03
C ARG A 94 -2.65 1.88 8.37
N GLU A 95 -2.88 1.19 9.48
CA GLU A 95 -2.69 1.77 10.80
C GLU A 95 -1.23 2.17 11.05
N ARG A 96 -0.30 1.27 10.74
CA ARG A 96 1.12 1.50 10.99
C ARG A 96 1.65 2.66 10.14
N MET A 97 1.31 2.67 8.84
CA MET A 97 1.64 3.78 7.94
C MET A 97 1.10 5.12 8.46
N THR A 98 -0.16 5.16 8.90
CA THR A 98 -0.76 6.39 9.45
C THR A 98 0.02 6.89 10.66
N ARG A 99 0.38 6.00 11.60
CA ARG A 99 1.17 6.36 12.79
C ARG A 99 2.56 6.88 12.42
N ILE A 100 3.23 6.22 11.49
CA ILE A 100 4.58 6.58 11.06
C ILE A 100 4.57 7.95 10.38
N LEU A 101 3.68 8.18 9.42
CA LEU A 101 3.62 9.44 8.68
C LEU A 101 3.28 10.61 9.60
N LEU A 102 2.27 10.47 10.45
CA LEU A 102 1.90 11.51 11.43
C LEU A 102 3.01 11.73 12.46
N GLY A 103 3.63 10.68 12.96
CA GLY A 103 4.70 10.75 13.97
C GLY A 103 5.97 11.42 13.45
N ASN A 104 6.21 11.38 12.14
CA ASN A 104 7.37 12.03 11.50
C ASN A 104 7.03 13.36 10.83
N GLY A 105 5.82 13.90 11.04
CA GLY A 105 5.43 15.19 10.49
C GLY A 105 5.32 15.19 8.95
N ILE A 106 5.11 14.04 8.34
CA ILE A 106 4.81 13.94 6.91
C ILE A 106 3.38 14.40 6.70
N PRO A 107 3.09 15.26 5.69
CA PRO A 107 1.73 15.67 5.36
C PRO A 107 0.81 14.46 5.19
N TYR A 108 -0.20 14.36 6.05
CA TYR A 108 -1.15 13.26 6.04
C TYR A 108 -2.52 13.77 6.53
N PRO A 109 -3.64 13.25 6.03
CA PRO A 109 -4.96 13.66 6.49
C PRO A 109 -5.13 13.47 8.00
N GLU A 110 -5.84 14.38 8.67
CA GLU A 110 -6.25 14.16 10.05
C GLU A 110 -6.97 12.81 10.17
N SER A 111 -6.62 12.04 11.19
CA SER A 111 -6.98 10.64 11.25
C SER A 111 -7.34 10.18 12.65
N LEU A 112 -8.34 9.31 12.74
CA LEU A 112 -8.66 8.52 13.94
C LEU A 112 -8.26 7.06 13.68
N ILE A 113 -7.60 6.45 14.64
CA ILE A 113 -7.27 5.02 14.63
C ILE A 113 -8.08 4.37 15.74
N VAL A 114 -8.97 3.44 15.37
CA VAL A 114 -10.01 2.92 16.26
C VAL A 114 -10.08 1.39 16.20
N ASN A 115 -10.62 0.78 17.25
CA ASN A 115 -11.11 -0.60 17.20
C ASN A 115 -12.51 -0.60 16.58
N THR A 116 -12.80 -1.58 15.75
CA THR A 116 -14.07 -1.65 15.01
C THR A 116 -15.28 -1.95 15.88
N ASN A 117 -15.05 -2.49 17.10
CA ASN A 117 -16.09 -2.75 18.11
C ASN A 117 -16.36 -1.58 19.07
N GLU A 118 -15.68 -0.44 18.90
CA GLU A 118 -15.87 0.73 19.74
C GLU A 118 -17.00 1.63 19.25
N ASN A 119 -17.64 2.35 20.18
CA ASN A 119 -18.53 3.45 19.82
C ASN A 119 -17.71 4.73 19.64
N ILE A 120 -17.60 5.17 18.42
CA ILE A 120 -16.75 6.31 18.02
C ILE A 120 -17.48 7.65 17.87
N LYS A 121 -18.78 7.71 18.15
CA LYS A 121 -19.60 8.91 17.91
C LYS A 121 -19.06 10.16 18.59
N SER A 122 -18.56 10.03 19.83
CA SER A 122 -17.96 11.16 20.55
C SER A 122 -16.64 11.62 19.94
N GLN A 123 -15.82 10.67 19.46
CA GLN A 123 -14.53 10.95 18.83
C GLN A 123 -14.74 11.65 17.49
N LEU A 124 -15.70 11.19 16.67
CA LEU A 124 -16.06 11.81 15.39
C LEU A 124 -16.59 13.22 15.57
N LYS A 125 -17.46 13.42 16.56
CA LYS A 125 -17.99 14.76 16.88
C LYS A 125 -16.87 15.71 17.30
N LYS A 126 -15.91 15.25 18.09
CA LYS A 126 -14.75 16.04 18.52
C LYS A 126 -13.82 16.36 17.34
N ALA A 127 -13.61 15.44 16.42
CA ALA A 127 -12.77 15.62 15.24
C ALA A 127 -13.39 16.61 14.24
N GLY A 128 -14.71 16.75 14.21
CA GLY A 128 -15.41 17.73 13.37
C GLY A 128 -15.31 17.44 11.85
N PHE A 129 -15.09 16.18 11.46
CA PHE A 129 -15.02 15.81 10.05
C PHE A 129 -16.36 16.08 9.36
N LYS A 130 -16.33 16.70 8.18
CA LYS A 130 -17.53 16.91 7.34
C LYS A 130 -17.86 15.68 6.51
N SER A 131 -16.84 14.99 6.03
CA SER A 131 -16.89 13.70 5.34
C SER A 131 -15.58 12.97 5.57
N CYS A 132 -15.59 11.66 5.48
CA CYS A 132 -14.39 10.89 5.80
C CYS A 132 -14.29 9.58 5.01
N TRP A 133 -13.09 9.03 5.05
CA TRP A 133 -12.75 7.72 4.54
C TRP A 133 -12.55 6.74 5.68
N ILE A 134 -13.21 5.61 5.65
CA ILE A 134 -13.00 4.52 6.58
C ILE A 134 -12.23 3.44 5.84
N LYS A 135 -11.12 3.03 6.41
CA LYS A 135 -10.21 2.09 5.77
C LYS A 135 -9.83 1.00 6.76
N ARG A 136 -9.79 -0.24 6.28
CA ARG A 136 -9.23 -1.35 7.03
C ARG A 136 -7.84 -0.99 7.56
N GLY A 137 -7.61 -1.18 8.87
CA GLY A 137 -6.40 -0.73 9.56
C GLY A 137 -5.32 -1.80 9.65
N ASP A 138 -5.71 -3.04 9.91
CA ASP A 138 -4.85 -4.17 10.24
C ASP A 138 -4.09 -4.77 9.05
N PHE A 139 -4.48 -4.41 7.83
CA PHE A 139 -3.90 -4.91 6.60
C PHE A 139 -4.07 -3.93 5.42
N HIS A 140 -3.65 -4.35 4.21
CA HIS A 140 -3.95 -3.64 2.97
C HIS A 140 -5.39 -3.87 2.55
N ALA A 141 -5.97 -2.95 1.78
CA ALA A 141 -7.26 -3.16 1.15
C ALA A 141 -7.16 -4.27 0.09
N MET A 142 -7.86 -5.37 0.32
CA MET A 142 -7.96 -6.53 -0.58
C MET A 142 -9.23 -6.45 -1.43
N HIS A 143 -10.31 -5.92 -0.85
CA HIS A 143 -11.61 -5.77 -1.49
C HIS A 143 -12.03 -4.31 -1.52
N LYS A 144 -13.02 -3.99 -2.36
CA LYS A 144 -13.59 -2.63 -2.46
C LYS A 144 -14.13 -2.17 -1.10
N GLU A 145 -14.77 -3.07 -0.37
CA GLU A 145 -15.40 -2.83 0.93
C GLU A 145 -14.40 -2.59 2.08
N ASP A 146 -13.10 -2.78 1.84
CA ASP A 146 -12.05 -2.43 2.80
C ASP A 146 -11.72 -0.93 2.82
N VAL A 147 -12.36 -0.16 1.92
CA VAL A 147 -12.29 1.29 1.84
C VAL A 147 -13.70 1.82 1.58
N SER A 148 -14.21 2.66 2.46
CA SER A 148 -15.52 3.28 2.32
C SER A 148 -15.41 4.79 2.45
N TYR A 149 -16.10 5.50 1.56
CA TYR A 149 -16.32 6.94 1.69
C TYR A 149 -17.68 7.20 2.29
N VAL A 150 -17.74 8.01 3.34
CA VAL A 150 -19.01 8.44 3.95
C VAL A 150 -19.12 9.96 3.87
N ARG A 151 -20.28 10.42 3.44
CA ARG A 151 -20.59 11.84 3.33
C ARG A 151 -20.96 12.44 4.68
N HIS A 152 -21.56 11.63 5.53
CA HIS A 152 -21.98 12.00 6.86
C HIS A 152 -21.21 11.16 7.87
N PRO A 153 -20.33 11.76 8.69
CA PRO A 153 -19.43 11.00 9.59
C PRO A 153 -20.13 10.05 10.54
N GLU A 154 -21.39 10.30 10.89
CA GLU A 154 -22.21 9.44 11.75
C GLU A 154 -22.46 8.04 11.13
N GLU A 155 -22.40 7.91 9.80
CA GLU A 155 -22.51 6.64 9.09
C GLU A 155 -21.26 5.75 9.30
N ALA A 156 -20.16 6.37 9.76
CA ALA A 156 -18.92 5.63 9.99
C ALA A 156 -19.07 4.52 11.04
N GLN A 157 -19.99 4.68 12.00
CA GLN A 157 -20.24 3.65 13.01
C GLN A 157 -20.82 2.38 12.39
N GLU A 158 -21.67 2.49 11.38
CA GLU A 158 -22.26 1.34 10.68
C GLU A 158 -21.18 0.61 9.86
N VAL A 159 -20.35 1.34 9.16
CA VAL A 159 -19.21 0.76 8.41
C VAL A 159 -18.24 0.03 9.34
N LEU A 160 -17.95 0.58 10.53
CA LEU A 160 -17.11 -0.10 11.52
C LEU A 160 -17.74 -1.40 12.02
N GLN A 161 -19.06 -1.42 12.18
CA GLN A 161 -19.77 -2.63 12.58
C GLN A 161 -19.71 -3.71 11.52
N GLU A 162 -19.80 -3.35 10.24
CA GLU A 162 -19.59 -4.29 9.13
C GLU A 162 -18.16 -4.83 9.12
N TYR A 163 -17.16 -3.98 9.36
CA TYR A 163 -15.77 -4.42 9.49
C TYR A 163 -15.62 -5.42 10.63
N PHE A 164 -16.21 -5.13 11.79
CA PHE A 164 -16.18 -6.04 12.94
C PHE A 164 -16.77 -7.41 12.62
N TYR A 165 -17.93 -7.47 11.94
CA TYR A 165 -18.55 -8.74 11.52
C TYR A 165 -17.72 -9.51 10.48
N ARG A 166 -16.89 -8.81 9.70
CA ARG A 166 -15.94 -9.41 8.77
C ARG A 166 -14.62 -9.84 9.47
N GLY A 167 -14.52 -9.71 10.79
CA GLY A 167 -13.32 -10.05 11.55
C GLY A 167 -12.17 -9.04 11.43
N ILE A 168 -12.44 -7.85 10.88
CA ILE A 168 -11.48 -6.75 10.82
C ILE A 168 -11.53 -6.01 12.15
N THR A 169 -10.45 -6.05 12.92
CA THR A 169 -10.43 -5.52 14.29
C THR A 169 -10.02 -4.06 14.40
N ARG A 170 -9.32 -3.53 13.38
CA ARG A 170 -8.75 -2.18 13.36
C ARG A 170 -9.21 -1.43 12.13
N ALA A 171 -9.50 -0.13 12.31
CA ALA A 171 -9.80 0.78 11.22
C ALA A 171 -9.06 2.12 11.38
N VAL A 172 -8.83 2.77 10.25
CA VAL A 172 -8.35 4.15 10.17
C VAL A 172 -9.42 4.98 9.50
N ILE A 173 -9.82 6.08 10.14
CA ILE A 173 -10.76 7.06 9.62
C ILE A 173 -9.97 8.31 9.28
N ASN A 174 -9.91 8.67 8.00
CA ASN A 174 -9.24 9.87 7.54
C ASN A 174 -10.27 10.93 7.17
N VAL A 175 -10.03 12.19 7.52
CA VAL A 175 -10.81 13.29 6.94
C VAL A 175 -10.69 13.25 5.41
N HIS A 176 -11.79 13.55 4.71
CA HIS A 176 -11.72 13.72 3.25
C HIS A 176 -11.08 15.07 2.92
N LEU A 177 -10.05 15.04 2.08
CA LEU A 177 -9.41 16.24 1.54
C LEU A 177 -10.06 16.56 0.19
N VAL A 178 -10.58 17.76 0.07
CA VAL A 178 -11.11 18.28 -1.19
C VAL A 178 -9.95 18.78 -2.04
N GLY A 179 -9.93 18.43 -3.31
CA GLY A 179 -8.90 18.82 -4.26
C GLY A 179 -8.58 17.72 -5.25
N ASP A 180 -7.59 17.98 -6.09
CA ASP A 180 -7.17 17.06 -7.15
C ASP A 180 -6.50 15.82 -6.55
N LEU A 181 -6.95 14.65 -7.01
CA LEU A 181 -6.32 13.39 -6.65
C LEU A 181 -5.17 13.11 -7.60
N VAL A 182 -3.97 13.03 -7.06
CA VAL A 182 -2.76 12.67 -7.79
C VAL A 182 -2.25 11.31 -7.34
N LYS A 183 -1.93 10.43 -8.29
CA LYS A 183 -1.17 9.20 -8.04
C LYS A 183 0.24 9.35 -8.56
N PHE A 184 1.19 8.79 -7.86
CA PHE A 184 2.58 8.80 -8.28
C PHE A 184 3.25 7.46 -7.98
N TYR A 185 4.30 7.19 -8.74
CA TYR A 185 5.19 6.04 -8.60
C TYR A 185 6.63 6.51 -8.61
N GLY A 186 7.42 6.03 -7.69
CA GLY A 186 8.84 6.31 -7.61
C GLY A 186 9.62 5.07 -7.24
N VAL A 187 10.91 5.08 -7.54
CA VAL A 187 11.85 4.04 -7.13
C VAL A 187 12.98 4.75 -6.37
N LYS A 188 13.19 4.34 -5.12
CA LYS A 188 14.25 4.91 -4.27
C LYS A 188 15.61 4.85 -4.98
N ASP A 189 16.40 5.87 -4.78
CA ASP A 189 17.76 6.01 -5.37
C ASP A 189 17.79 5.99 -6.91
N SER A 190 16.66 6.32 -7.55
CA SER A 190 16.57 6.45 -9.01
C SER A 190 15.96 7.78 -9.42
N GLN A 191 16.07 8.11 -10.72
CA GLN A 191 15.41 9.27 -11.30
C GLN A 191 13.96 9.00 -11.69
N PHE A 192 13.49 7.76 -11.52
CA PHE A 192 12.14 7.38 -11.91
C PHE A 192 11.13 7.99 -10.94
N PHE A 193 10.29 8.88 -11.49
CA PHE A 193 9.16 9.47 -10.81
C PHE A 193 8.07 9.77 -11.83
N TYR A 194 6.98 9.02 -11.76
CA TYR A 194 5.82 9.17 -12.64
C TYR A 194 4.60 9.55 -11.81
N TRP A 195 3.82 10.51 -12.30
CA TRP A 195 2.59 10.96 -11.65
C TRP A 195 1.49 11.23 -12.66
N PHE A 196 0.24 11.16 -12.26
CA PHE A 196 -0.91 11.37 -13.12
C PHE A 196 -2.19 11.61 -12.31
N TYR A 197 -3.23 12.12 -12.98
CA TYR A 197 -4.58 12.22 -12.44
C TYR A 197 -5.38 10.96 -12.77
N PRO A 198 -5.65 10.07 -11.80
CA PRO A 198 -6.19 8.75 -12.10
C PRO A 198 -7.59 8.77 -12.71
N PHE A 199 -8.45 9.72 -12.31
CA PHE A 199 -9.80 9.83 -12.86
C PHE A 199 -9.78 10.30 -14.32
N ASP A 200 -8.93 11.26 -14.67
CA ASP A 200 -8.81 11.79 -16.04
C ASP A 200 -8.25 10.76 -17.01
N GLU A 201 -7.35 9.90 -16.55
CA GLU A 201 -6.77 8.82 -17.34
C GLU A 201 -7.60 7.52 -17.32
N GLY A 202 -8.80 7.53 -16.73
CA GLY A 202 -9.67 6.35 -16.64
C GLY A 202 -9.09 5.23 -15.78
N HIS A 203 -8.14 5.55 -14.90
CA HIS A 203 -7.45 4.58 -14.07
C HIS A 203 -8.14 4.46 -12.71
N SER A 204 -8.95 3.42 -12.53
CA SER A 204 -9.66 3.16 -11.28
C SER A 204 -9.30 1.80 -10.69
N LYS A 205 -9.08 1.78 -9.37
CA LYS A 205 -8.89 0.53 -8.64
C LYS A 205 -10.21 -0.03 -8.10
N TYR A 206 -11.01 0.83 -7.48
CA TYR A 206 -12.27 0.46 -6.82
C TYR A 206 -13.42 1.42 -7.15
N GLY A 207 -13.24 2.37 -8.06
CA GLY A 207 -14.23 3.40 -8.40
C GLY A 207 -14.23 4.61 -7.47
N TRP A 208 -13.36 4.64 -6.46
CA TRP A 208 -13.32 5.73 -5.49
C TRP A 208 -12.67 7.01 -6.02
N GLU A 209 -11.98 6.96 -7.14
CA GLU A 209 -11.36 8.09 -7.81
C GLU A 209 -12.39 9.14 -8.24
N GLU A 210 -13.64 8.72 -8.47
CA GLU A 210 -14.78 9.59 -8.79
C GLU A 210 -15.15 10.58 -7.68
N VAL A 211 -14.79 10.30 -6.43
CA VAL A 211 -15.11 11.18 -5.28
C VAL A 211 -14.39 12.53 -5.38
N ASN A 212 -13.18 12.54 -5.92
CA ASN A 212 -12.44 13.76 -6.22
C ASN A 212 -12.78 14.31 -7.63
N GLY A 213 -13.20 13.43 -8.57
CA GLY A 213 -13.58 13.79 -9.92
C GLY A 213 -12.41 14.19 -10.83
N HIS A 214 -12.72 14.97 -11.85
CA HIS A 214 -11.72 15.51 -12.78
C HIS A 214 -10.79 16.50 -12.11
N SER A 215 -9.52 16.52 -12.55
CA SER A 215 -8.56 17.53 -12.10
C SER A 215 -9.01 18.94 -12.51
N GLN A 216 -8.74 19.89 -11.62
CA GLN A 216 -9.02 21.31 -11.88
C GLN A 216 -7.85 22.02 -12.56
N GLY A 217 -6.79 21.29 -12.88
CA GLY A 217 -5.60 21.82 -13.53
C GLY A 217 -4.77 22.75 -12.65
N ILE A 218 -4.80 22.50 -11.34
CA ILE A 218 -3.96 23.24 -10.39
C ILE A 218 -2.49 22.90 -10.66
N ASP A 219 -1.63 23.91 -10.73
CA ASP A 219 -0.20 23.73 -10.87
C ASP A 219 0.36 22.93 -9.68
N ILE A 220 1.00 21.82 -9.97
CA ILE A 220 1.64 20.96 -8.96
C ILE A 220 3.09 21.39 -8.80
N ASP A 221 3.50 21.71 -7.59
CA ASP A 221 4.91 21.80 -7.25
C ASP A 221 5.52 20.39 -7.19
N LEU A 222 6.08 19.96 -8.32
CA LEU A 222 6.72 18.64 -8.45
C LEU A 222 7.91 18.47 -7.50
N LYS A 223 8.59 19.55 -7.11
CA LYS A 223 9.72 19.48 -6.18
C LYS A 223 9.22 19.17 -4.78
N GLU A 224 8.18 19.87 -4.33
CA GLU A 224 7.54 19.62 -3.04
C GLU A 224 6.95 18.21 -3.00
N LEU A 225 6.24 17.78 -4.06
CA LEU A 225 5.66 16.45 -4.14
C LEU A 225 6.73 15.37 -4.03
N LYS A 226 7.86 15.50 -4.74
CA LYS A 226 8.98 14.56 -4.66
C LYS A 226 9.61 14.53 -3.27
N ASP A 227 9.77 15.69 -2.62
CA ASP A 227 10.30 15.78 -1.26
C ASP A 227 9.41 15.03 -0.27
N ILE A 228 8.10 15.28 -0.31
CA ILE A 228 7.12 14.59 0.54
C ILE A 228 7.20 13.07 0.31
N CYS A 229 7.23 12.64 -0.95
CA CYS A 229 7.29 11.21 -1.30
C CYS A 229 8.58 10.54 -0.85
N THR A 230 9.71 11.23 -0.98
CA THR A 230 11.02 10.74 -0.53
C THR A 230 11.02 10.55 0.99
N ARG A 231 10.62 11.57 1.74
CA ARG A 231 10.53 11.50 3.20
C ARG A 231 9.53 10.45 3.69
N ALA A 232 8.44 10.21 2.94
CA ALA A 232 7.48 9.16 3.27
C ALA A 232 8.01 7.74 3.00
N ALA A 233 9.04 7.59 2.15
CA ALA A 233 9.66 6.32 1.80
C ALA A 233 10.89 5.97 2.67
N GLU A 234 11.44 6.93 3.39
CA GLU A 234 12.50 6.75 4.39
C GLU A 234 11.99 6.16 5.70
#